data_acc242f1e418b9645fa36e6bfa2a44e3
#
_entry.id   acc242f1e418b9645fa36e6bfa2a44e3
#
_cell.length_a   1.000
_cell.length_b   1.000
_cell.length_c   1.000
_cell.angle_alpha   90.00
_cell.angle_beta   90.00
_cell.angle_gamma   90.00
#
_symmetry.space_group_name_H-M   'P 1'
#
loop_
_entity.id
_entity.type
_entity.pdbx_description
1 polymer ?
#
loop_
_entity_poly.entity_id
_entity_poly.type
_entity_poly.pdbx_seq_one_letter_code
_entity_poly.pdbx_strand_id
1 'polypeptide(L)'
;LPSEHFLHLCGPDAPFAEKGSITVCGPGTGLGVAQVCRTGALSYHVISTEGGHMDFAPLDGIEDAIVKRLRSTYTRVSAERIVAGPGIVPIYETLAQIEGKPVHSRNDKDIWTLAFEGKDSLAAAALDRFCLSLGAVAGDLALAHGPTGVVIAGGLGLKLKDHLLNSGFGQRFIAKGRFQALMSSIPVKLITHPQPGLYGAAAAYAQEHTQ
;
A
#
# COMPACT_ATOMS: atom_id res chain seq x y z
N LEU A 1 -1.02 -11.04 -15.63
CA LEU A 1 -2.20 -11.63 -14.96
C LEU A 1 -3.45 -11.30 -15.76
N PRO A 2 -4.42 -12.25 -15.91
CA PRO A 2 -5.75 -12.03 -16.44
C PRO A 2 -6.52 -10.98 -15.62
N SER A 3 -7.49 -10.30 -16.25
CA SER A 3 -8.27 -9.21 -15.64
C SER A 3 -9.05 -9.63 -14.39
N GLU A 4 -9.48 -10.88 -14.32
CA GLU A 4 -10.18 -11.48 -13.18
C GLU A 4 -9.37 -11.50 -11.87
N HIS A 5 -8.06 -11.37 -11.98
CA HIS A 5 -7.15 -11.28 -10.82
C HIS A 5 -6.87 -9.86 -10.36
N PHE A 6 -7.65 -8.89 -10.84
CA PHE A 6 -7.55 -7.51 -10.41
C PHE A 6 -8.89 -7.03 -9.86
N LEU A 7 -8.88 -6.57 -8.61
CA LEU A 7 -10.00 -5.89 -7.98
C LEU A 7 -9.79 -4.39 -8.12
N HIS A 8 -10.76 -3.67 -8.65
CA HIS A 8 -10.74 -2.20 -8.68
C HIS A 8 -10.85 -1.62 -7.27
N LEU A 9 -9.98 -0.66 -6.91
CA LEU A 9 -10.00 0.04 -5.63
C LEU A 9 -10.48 1.49 -5.76
N CYS A 10 -9.90 2.25 -6.67
CA CYS A 10 -10.28 3.64 -6.93
C CYS A 10 -9.76 4.13 -8.30
N GLY A 11 -10.13 5.35 -8.67
CA GLY A 11 -9.88 5.88 -10.02
C GLY A 11 -10.83 5.28 -11.06
N PRO A 12 -10.54 5.38 -12.36
CA PRO A 12 -11.35 4.76 -13.42
C PRO A 12 -11.29 3.23 -13.36
N ASP A 13 -12.44 2.58 -13.45
CA ASP A 13 -12.48 1.12 -13.62
C ASP A 13 -12.27 0.75 -15.09
N ALA A 14 -11.04 0.86 -15.53
CA ALA A 14 -10.60 0.61 -16.90
C ALA A 14 -9.40 -0.34 -16.92
N PRO A 15 -9.15 -1.05 -18.02
CA PRO A 15 -7.91 -1.78 -18.23
C PRO A 15 -6.69 -0.86 -18.11
N PHE A 16 -5.56 -1.39 -17.66
CA PHE A 16 -4.30 -0.63 -17.73
C PHE A 16 -3.91 -0.37 -19.18
N ALA A 17 -3.38 0.82 -19.45
CA ALA A 17 -2.89 1.19 -20.77
C ALA A 17 -1.83 0.19 -21.28
N GLU A 18 -1.83 -0.07 -22.59
CA GLU A 18 -0.84 -0.97 -23.22
C GLU A 18 0.57 -0.37 -23.17
N LYS A 19 0.68 0.95 -23.16
CA LYS A 19 1.95 1.69 -23.06
C LYS A 19 1.91 2.61 -21.84
N GLY A 20 3.06 2.79 -21.22
CA GLY A 20 3.22 3.62 -20.03
C GLY A 20 3.79 2.83 -18.88
N SER A 21 3.70 3.37 -17.69
CA SER A 21 4.23 2.70 -16.49
C SER A 21 3.14 2.35 -15.49
N ILE A 22 3.35 1.29 -14.73
CA ILE A 22 2.50 0.87 -13.63
C ILE A 22 3.35 0.87 -12.37
N THR A 23 2.93 1.57 -11.33
CA THR A 23 3.53 1.46 -10.01
C THR A 23 2.97 0.25 -9.28
N VAL A 24 3.84 -0.59 -8.74
CA VAL A 24 3.46 -1.73 -7.89
C VAL A 24 3.90 -1.43 -6.47
N CYS A 25 2.97 -1.55 -5.52
CA CYS A 25 3.21 -1.32 -4.11
C CYS A 25 2.68 -2.53 -3.32
N GLY A 26 3.57 -3.22 -2.61
CA GLY A 26 3.27 -4.51 -1.97
C GLY A 26 3.53 -4.51 -0.47
N PRO A 27 2.54 -4.15 0.38
CA PRO A 27 2.68 -4.31 1.82
C PRO A 27 2.72 -5.80 2.21
N GLY A 28 3.71 -6.16 3.03
CA GLY A 28 3.95 -7.50 3.55
C GLY A 28 4.69 -7.40 4.88
N THR A 29 5.76 -8.20 5.09
CA THR A 29 6.70 -8.02 6.20
C THR A 29 7.47 -6.70 6.10
N GLY A 30 7.66 -6.22 4.88
CA GLY A 30 8.14 -4.90 4.51
C GLY A 30 7.19 -4.24 3.50
N LEU A 31 7.67 -3.21 2.81
CA LEU A 31 6.96 -2.51 1.75
C LEU A 31 7.77 -2.60 0.44
N GLY A 32 7.46 -3.60 -0.39
CA GLY A 32 8.05 -3.73 -1.71
C GLY A 32 7.48 -2.69 -2.68
N VAL A 33 8.34 -2.05 -3.47
CA VAL A 33 7.97 -1.10 -4.51
C VAL A 33 8.71 -1.41 -5.79
N ALA A 34 7.99 -1.43 -6.91
CA ALA A 34 8.57 -1.59 -8.24
C ALA A 34 7.78 -0.77 -9.28
N GLN A 35 8.37 -0.57 -10.43
CA GLN A 35 7.71 0.03 -11.58
C GLN A 35 7.76 -0.93 -12.76
N VAL A 36 6.65 -1.11 -13.47
CA VAL A 36 6.56 -1.90 -14.70
C VAL A 36 6.36 -0.93 -15.86
N CYS A 37 7.37 -0.78 -16.70
CA CYS A 37 7.29 0.02 -17.91
C CYS A 37 6.82 -0.85 -19.08
N ARG A 38 5.64 -0.55 -19.62
CA ARG A 38 5.06 -1.25 -20.76
C ARG A 38 5.36 -0.49 -22.05
N THR A 39 5.90 -1.17 -23.03
CA THR A 39 6.17 -0.64 -24.36
C THR A 39 5.21 -1.18 -25.42
N GLY A 40 4.38 -2.17 -25.05
CA GLY A 40 3.35 -2.82 -25.84
C GLY A 40 2.56 -3.83 -25.03
N ALA A 41 1.64 -4.54 -25.66
CA ALA A 41 0.73 -5.47 -24.98
C ALA A 41 1.47 -6.59 -24.22
N LEU A 42 2.54 -7.12 -24.79
CA LEU A 42 3.35 -8.21 -24.20
C LEU A 42 4.80 -7.79 -23.91
N SER A 43 5.17 -6.54 -24.19
CA SER A 43 6.53 -6.03 -23.98
C SER A 43 6.56 -5.11 -22.76
N TYR A 44 7.38 -5.47 -21.78
CA TYR A 44 7.52 -4.69 -20.54
C TYR A 44 8.94 -4.81 -19.97
N HIS A 45 9.30 -3.84 -19.17
CA HIS A 45 10.53 -3.81 -18.40
C HIS A 45 10.21 -3.52 -16.94
N VAL A 46 10.84 -4.25 -16.02
CA VAL A 46 10.64 -4.06 -14.57
C VAL A 46 11.81 -3.27 -14.00
N ILE A 47 11.49 -2.19 -13.30
CA ILE A 47 12.45 -1.38 -12.54
C ILE A 47 12.21 -1.69 -11.05
N SER A 48 13.19 -2.37 -10.44
CA SER A 48 13.21 -2.59 -9.00
C SER A 48 13.60 -1.30 -8.28
N THR A 49 12.92 -1.00 -7.18
CA THR A 49 13.19 0.18 -6.36
C THR A 49 13.14 -0.16 -4.88
N GLU A 50 13.73 0.70 -4.06
CA GLU A 50 13.60 0.70 -2.60
C GLU A 50 12.66 1.83 -2.14
N GLY A 51 11.59 2.08 -2.90
CA GLY A 51 10.62 3.14 -2.62
C GLY A 51 9.92 3.03 -1.27
N GLY A 52 9.82 1.83 -0.70
CA GLY A 52 9.33 1.64 0.67
C GLY A 52 10.16 2.33 1.75
N HIS A 53 11.44 2.61 1.43
CA HIS A 53 12.36 3.30 2.33
C HIS A 53 12.37 4.82 2.18
N MET A 54 11.49 5.42 1.37
CA MET A 54 11.26 6.87 1.40
C MET A 54 10.71 7.31 2.76
N ASP A 55 10.96 8.56 3.14
CA ASP A 55 10.42 9.10 4.38
C ASP A 55 8.89 9.13 4.34
N PHE A 56 8.26 8.76 5.45
CA PHE A 56 6.81 8.90 5.59
C PHE A 56 6.44 10.36 5.82
N ALA A 57 5.52 10.86 5.01
CA ALA A 57 4.98 12.21 5.11
C ALA A 57 3.61 12.18 5.83
N PRO A 58 3.55 12.56 7.12
CA PRO A 58 2.28 12.59 7.86
C PRO A 58 1.36 13.69 7.31
N LEU A 59 0.06 13.39 7.24
CA LEU A 59 -0.97 14.32 6.75
C LEU A 59 -1.82 14.91 7.87
N ASP A 60 -1.83 14.33 9.06
CA ASP A 60 -2.67 14.78 10.18
C ASP A 60 -1.99 14.55 11.53
N GLY A 61 -2.56 15.11 12.60
CA GLY A 61 -2.00 15.03 13.94
C GLY A 61 -1.87 13.62 14.50
N ILE A 62 -2.65 12.64 14.02
CA ILE A 62 -2.49 11.22 14.41
C ILE A 62 -1.22 10.66 13.77
N GLU A 63 -1.02 10.90 12.49
CA GLU A 63 0.18 10.46 11.77
C GLU A 63 1.44 11.17 12.31
N ASP A 64 1.34 12.46 12.67
CA ASP A 64 2.42 13.17 13.36
C ASP A 64 2.79 12.48 14.69
N ALA A 65 1.79 12.06 15.47
CA ALA A 65 2.02 11.37 16.74
C ALA A 65 2.66 9.98 16.52
N ILE A 66 2.25 9.24 15.47
CA ILE A 66 2.86 7.96 15.07
C ILE A 66 4.32 8.17 14.69
N VAL A 67 4.61 9.16 13.84
CA VAL A 67 5.97 9.49 13.43
C VAL A 67 6.82 9.92 14.64
N LYS A 68 6.28 10.74 15.53
CA LYS A 68 6.95 11.17 16.77
C LYS A 68 7.30 9.97 17.64
N ARG A 69 6.37 9.02 17.82
CA ARG A 69 6.60 7.77 18.54
C ARG A 69 7.73 6.95 17.90
N LEU A 70 7.69 6.74 16.60
CA LEU A 70 8.70 5.96 15.88
C LEU A 70 10.08 6.61 15.92
N ARG A 71 10.17 7.94 15.95
CA ARG A 71 11.44 8.68 16.09
C ARG A 71 12.13 8.46 17.44
N SER A 72 11.43 7.97 18.47
CA SER A 72 12.07 7.57 19.73
C SER A 72 12.94 6.30 19.58
N THR A 73 12.67 5.50 18.56
CA THR A 73 13.39 4.24 18.29
C THR A 73 14.25 4.34 17.03
N TYR A 74 13.79 5.08 16.01
CA TYR A 74 14.44 5.19 14.71
C TYR A 74 14.81 6.64 14.43
N THR A 75 16.04 6.89 13.99
CA THR A 75 16.49 8.24 13.59
C THR A 75 15.64 8.78 12.44
N ARG A 76 15.20 7.89 11.53
CA ARG A 76 14.41 8.18 10.35
C ARG A 76 13.21 7.24 10.27
N VAL A 77 12.04 7.75 9.91
CA VAL A 77 10.81 6.96 9.76
C VAL A 77 10.50 6.82 8.28
N SER A 78 10.74 5.63 7.74
CA SER A 78 10.36 5.31 6.36
C SER A 78 8.88 4.95 6.23
N ALA A 79 8.35 5.02 5.01
CA ALA A 79 7.01 4.58 4.68
C ALA A 79 6.76 3.14 5.15
N GLU A 80 7.72 2.24 4.94
CA GLU A 80 7.67 0.84 5.38
C GLU A 80 7.43 0.69 6.89
N ARG A 81 8.00 1.57 7.74
CA ARG A 81 7.81 1.52 9.20
C ARG A 81 6.35 1.66 9.63
N ILE A 82 5.52 2.22 8.76
CA ILE A 82 4.09 2.44 9.01
C ILE A 82 3.25 1.52 8.13
N VAL A 83 3.63 1.36 6.85
CA VAL A 83 2.80 0.67 5.83
C VAL A 83 3.35 -0.73 5.52
N ALA A 84 3.79 -1.44 6.55
CA ALA A 84 4.12 -2.87 6.51
C ALA A 84 3.43 -3.58 7.67
N GLY A 85 3.41 -4.91 7.66
CA GLY A 85 2.72 -5.71 8.68
C GLY A 85 3.02 -5.27 10.13
N PRO A 86 4.29 -5.13 10.52
CA PRO A 86 4.67 -4.66 11.85
C PRO A 86 4.23 -3.22 12.17
N GLY A 87 3.96 -2.40 11.16
CA GLY A 87 3.53 -0.99 11.32
C GLY A 87 2.20 -0.82 12.03
N ILE A 88 1.36 -1.88 12.10
CA ILE A 88 0.11 -1.84 12.86
C ILE A 88 0.35 -1.62 14.36
N VAL A 89 1.49 -2.08 14.91
CA VAL A 89 1.81 -1.97 16.34
C VAL A 89 1.98 -0.51 16.76
N PRO A 90 2.90 0.29 16.19
CA PRO A 90 3.03 1.69 16.58
C PRO A 90 1.77 2.52 16.28
N ILE A 91 0.97 2.15 15.28
CA ILE A 91 -0.33 2.78 15.02
C ILE A 91 -1.27 2.49 16.21
N TYR A 92 -1.47 1.23 16.57
CA TYR A 92 -2.32 0.80 17.68
C TYR A 92 -1.94 1.46 19.00
N GLU A 93 -0.64 1.40 19.35
CA GLU A 93 -0.13 1.97 20.59
C GLU A 93 -0.28 3.50 20.66
N THR A 94 -0.12 4.19 19.51
CA THR A 94 -0.31 5.64 19.45
C THR A 94 -1.77 6.00 19.64
N LEU A 95 -2.70 5.27 19.01
CA LEU A 95 -4.13 5.49 19.21
C LEU A 95 -4.55 5.24 20.65
N ALA A 96 -4.06 4.16 21.29
CA ALA A 96 -4.30 3.90 22.70
C ALA A 96 -3.84 5.06 23.60
N GLN A 97 -2.66 5.60 23.32
CA GLN A 97 -2.13 6.75 24.07
C GLN A 97 -2.97 8.02 23.86
N ILE A 98 -3.40 8.30 22.63
CA ILE A 98 -4.26 9.46 22.33
C ILE A 98 -5.60 9.35 23.06
N GLU A 99 -6.17 8.14 23.17
CA GLU A 99 -7.43 7.89 23.86
C GLU A 99 -7.26 7.74 25.39
N GLY A 100 -6.05 7.88 25.93
CA GLY A 100 -5.78 7.71 27.37
C GLY A 100 -6.02 6.27 27.87
N LYS A 101 -5.99 5.29 26.96
CA LYS A 101 -6.16 3.87 27.28
C LYS A 101 -4.82 3.21 27.62
N PRO A 102 -4.80 2.16 28.47
CA PRO A 102 -3.59 1.41 28.72
C PRO A 102 -3.03 0.82 27.41
N VAL A 103 -1.74 1.02 27.19
CA VAL A 103 -1.05 0.39 26.06
C VAL A 103 -0.69 -1.04 26.47
N HIS A 104 -1.41 -2.00 25.94
CA HIS A 104 -1.06 -3.40 26.08
C HIS A 104 -0.03 -3.80 25.04
N SER A 105 1.12 -4.32 25.48
CA SER A 105 2.13 -4.87 24.56
C SER A 105 1.52 -6.07 23.83
N ARG A 106 1.32 -5.93 22.53
CA ARG A 106 0.82 -6.98 21.64
C ARG A 106 1.73 -7.09 20.43
N ASN A 107 1.89 -8.27 19.89
CA ASN A 107 2.55 -8.44 18.62
C ASN A 107 1.63 -8.05 17.45
N ASP A 108 2.20 -7.86 16.29
CA ASP A 108 1.48 -7.47 15.08
C ASP A 108 0.37 -8.48 14.70
N LYS A 109 0.65 -9.79 14.81
CA LYS A 109 -0.31 -10.84 14.45
C LYS A 109 -1.58 -10.78 15.28
N ASP A 110 -1.43 -10.54 16.59
CA ASP A 110 -2.57 -10.42 17.50
C ASP A 110 -3.42 -9.19 17.17
N ILE A 111 -2.78 -8.04 16.90
CA ILE A 111 -3.49 -6.81 16.53
C ILE A 111 -4.22 -6.99 15.20
N TRP A 112 -3.56 -7.57 14.18
CA TRP A 112 -4.21 -7.88 12.91
C TRP A 112 -5.41 -8.79 13.07
N THR A 113 -5.29 -9.84 13.89
CA THR A 113 -6.39 -10.79 14.16
C THR A 113 -7.57 -10.06 14.79
N LEU A 114 -7.33 -9.31 15.87
CA LEU A 114 -8.36 -8.55 16.56
C LEU A 114 -9.05 -7.51 15.65
N ALA A 115 -8.27 -6.86 14.79
CA ALA A 115 -8.79 -5.89 13.83
C ALA A 115 -9.71 -6.54 12.79
N PHE A 116 -9.26 -7.64 12.16
CA PHE A 116 -10.06 -8.36 11.16
C PHE A 116 -11.33 -9.01 11.75
N GLU A 117 -11.28 -9.45 13.00
CA GLU A 117 -12.43 -10.03 13.68
C GLU A 117 -13.38 -8.97 14.30
N GLY A 118 -12.98 -7.70 14.28
CA GLY A 118 -13.76 -6.62 14.91
C GLY A 118 -13.89 -6.73 16.44
N LYS A 119 -12.97 -7.47 17.09
CA LYS A 119 -13.03 -7.76 18.54
C LYS A 119 -12.37 -6.70 19.42
N ASP A 120 -11.67 -5.75 18.84
CA ASP A 120 -10.99 -4.66 19.55
C ASP A 120 -11.16 -3.36 18.72
N SER A 121 -11.80 -2.37 19.32
CA SER A 121 -12.09 -1.10 18.63
C SER A 121 -10.83 -0.30 18.29
N LEU A 122 -9.78 -0.37 19.11
CA LEU A 122 -8.50 0.27 18.81
C LEU A 122 -7.78 -0.47 17.67
N ALA A 123 -7.84 -1.80 17.64
CA ALA A 123 -7.26 -2.58 16.54
C ALA A 123 -8.00 -2.28 15.21
N ALA A 124 -9.33 -2.15 15.25
CA ALA A 124 -10.10 -1.74 14.07
C ALA A 124 -9.74 -0.32 13.62
N ALA A 125 -9.59 0.62 14.55
CA ALA A 125 -9.14 1.99 14.23
C ALA A 125 -7.69 2.00 13.69
N ALA A 126 -6.81 1.13 14.20
CA ALA A 126 -5.45 1.00 13.68
C ALA A 126 -5.43 0.43 12.26
N LEU A 127 -6.30 -0.52 11.95
CA LEU A 127 -6.48 -1.06 10.60
C LEU A 127 -6.97 0.03 9.62
N ASP A 128 -7.97 0.83 10.02
CA ASP A 128 -8.44 1.94 9.20
C ASP A 128 -7.33 2.96 8.94
N ARG A 129 -6.60 3.35 9.99
CA ARG A 129 -5.43 4.26 9.87
C ARG A 129 -4.34 3.69 8.96
N PHE A 130 -4.08 2.39 9.03
CA PHE A 130 -3.15 1.72 8.12
C PHE A 130 -3.59 1.85 6.66
N CYS A 131 -4.87 1.64 6.38
CA CYS A 131 -5.43 1.79 5.01
C CYS A 131 -5.32 3.23 4.50
N LEU A 132 -5.57 4.23 5.37
CA LEU A 132 -5.37 5.65 5.04
C LEU A 132 -3.90 5.93 4.68
N SER A 133 -2.97 5.49 5.53
CA SER A 133 -1.53 5.69 5.30
C SER A 133 -1.04 4.95 4.05
N LEU A 134 -1.56 3.75 3.76
CA LEU A 134 -1.25 3.03 2.52
C LEU A 134 -1.73 3.81 1.29
N GLY A 135 -2.92 4.41 1.35
CA GLY A 135 -3.43 5.27 0.29
C GLY A 135 -2.54 6.49 0.06
N ALA A 136 -2.10 7.16 1.14
CA ALA A 136 -1.18 8.30 1.05
C ALA A 136 0.14 7.91 0.38
N VAL A 137 0.80 6.84 0.84
CA VAL A 137 2.08 6.35 0.31
C VAL A 137 1.95 5.89 -1.14
N ALA A 138 0.90 5.14 -1.48
CA ALA A 138 0.65 4.73 -2.88
C ALA A 138 0.45 5.95 -3.80
N GLY A 139 -0.20 7.01 -3.31
CA GLY A 139 -0.35 8.27 -4.02
C GLY A 139 0.96 9.04 -4.20
N ASP A 140 1.85 9.05 -3.20
CA ASP A 140 3.18 9.69 -3.30
C ASP A 140 4.07 8.96 -4.30
N LEU A 141 4.07 7.62 -4.27
CA LEU A 141 4.75 6.80 -5.27
C LEU A 141 4.21 7.04 -6.68
N ALA A 142 2.89 7.18 -6.81
CA ALA A 142 2.28 7.51 -8.10
C ALA A 142 2.73 8.89 -8.60
N LEU A 143 2.79 9.91 -7.75
CA LEU A 143 3.32 11.23 -8.13
C LEU A 143 4.77 11.16 -8.58
N ALA A 144 5.61 10.37 -7.88
CA ALA A 144 7.02 10.24 -8.19
C ALA A 144 7.29 9.47 -9.49
N HIS A 145 6.50 8.44 -9.76
CA HIS A 145 6.70 7.56 -10.91
C HIS A 145 5.95 8.02 -12.19
N GLY A 146 4.93 8.89 -12.08
CA GLY A 146 4.09 9.32 -13.19
C GLY A 146 3.40 8.16 -13.92
N PRO A 147 2.75 7.20 -13.21
CA PRO A 147 2.24 5.99 -13.82
C PRO A 147 0.91 6.19 -14.54
N THR A 148 0.60 5.28 -15.44
CA THR A 148 -0.71 5.12 -16.04
C THR A 148 -1.63 4.18 -15.26
N GLY A 149 -1.15 3.63 -14.16
CA GLY A 149 -1.89 2.76 -13.24
C GLY A 149 -1.10 2.41 -11.99
N VAL A 150 -1.80 2.04 -10.93
CA VAL A 150 -1.19 1.59 -9.67
C VAL A 150 -1.75 0.23 -9.29
N VAL A 151 -0.89 -0.64 -8.80
CA VAL A 151 -1.23 -1.99 -8.35
C VAL A 151 -0.81 -2.15 -6.89
N ILE A 152 -1.77 -2.49 -6.06
CA ILE A 152 -1.50 -2.99 -4.71
C ILE A 152 -1.34 -4.51 -4.81
N ALA A 153 -0.25 -5.03 -4.25
CA ALA A 153 0.11 -6.44 -4.31
C ALA A 153 0.48 -6.97 -2.91
N GLY A 154 0.90 -8.23 -2.85
CA GLY A 154 1.40 -8.83 -1.61
C GLY A 154 0.33 -9.46 -0.72
N GLY A 155 0.77 -10.33 0.18
CA GLY A 155 -0.15 -11.13 1.01
C GLY A 155 -0.95 -10.29 2.00
N LEU A 156 -0.40 -9.20 2.54
CA LEU A 156 -1.14 -8.28 3.40
C LEU A 156 -2.16 -7.48 2.58
N GLY A 157 -1.77 -6.98 1.40
CA GLY A 157 -2.69 -6.31 0.48
C GLY A 157 -3.93 -7.14 0.18
N LEU A 158 -3.75 -8.45 -0.09
CA LEU A 158 -4.86 -9.38 -0.33
C LEU A 158 -5.76 -9.57 0.90
N LYS A 159 -5.20 -9.65 2.11
CA LYS A 159 -5.97 -9.73 3.36
C LYS A 159 -6.78 -8.46 3.63
N LEU A 160 -6.29 -7.32 3.18
CA LEU A 160 -6.93 -6.01 3.34
C LEU A 160 -8.05 -5.75 2.32
N LYS A 161 -8.31 -6.65 1.39
CA LYS A 161 -9.21 -6.50 0.24
C LYS A 161 -10.50 -5.74 0.59
N ASP A 162 -11.26 -6.25 1.54
CA ASP A 162 -12.58 -5.69 1.89
C ASP A 162 -12.46 -4.35 2.65
N HIS A 163 -11.39 -4.19 3.43
CA HIS A 163 -11.11 -2.96 4.16
C HIS A 163 -10.66 -1.84 3.23
N LEU A 164 -9.81 -2.12 2.24
CA LEU A 164 -9.37 -1.12 1.26
C LEU A 164 -10.53 -0.52 0.47
N LEU A 165 -11.54 -1.33 0.12
CA LEU A 165 -12.74 -0.87 -0.57
C LEU A 165 -13.61 0.07 0.27
N ASN A 166 -13.67 -0.18 1.59
CA ASN A 166 -14.57 0.52 2.50
C ASN A 166 -13.88 1.58 3.38
N SER A 167 -12.56 1.72 3.25
CA SER A 167 -11.75 2.71 3.98
C SER A 167 -11.56 4.01 3.20
N GLY A 168 -10.90 4.99 3.84
CA GLY A 168 -10.46 6.21 3.18
C GLY A 168 -9.22 6.06 2.29
N PHE A 169 -8.81 4.84 1.91
CA PHE A 169 -7.65 4.58 1.04
C PHE A 169 -7.68 5.41 -0.24
N GLY A 170 -8.79 5.34 -1.01
CA GLY A 170 -8.92 6.07 -2.27
C GLY A 170 -8.92 7.59 -2.08
N GLN A 171 -9.55 8.08 -1.02
CA GLN A 171 -9.54 9.50 -0.68
C GLN A 171 -8.13 10.00 -0.38
N ARG A 172 -7.35 9.24 0.38
CA ARG A 172 -5.97 9.57 0.71
C ARG A 172 -5.02 9.43 -0.48
N PHE A 173 -5.28 8.47 -1.38
CA PHE A 173 -4.53 8.31 -2.63
C PHE A 173 -4.61 9.57 -3.49
N ILE A 174 -5.81 10.15 -3.66
CA ILE A 174 -6.02 11.34 -4.50
C ILE A 174 -5.72 12.65 -3.78
N ALA A 175 -5.55 12.66 -2.44
CA ALA A 175 -5.33 13.87 -1.64
C ALA A 175 -3.93 14.46 -1.87
N LYS A 176 -3.64 14.89 -3.09
CA LYS A 176 -2.35 15.45 -3.53
C LYS A 176 -2.48 16.93 -3.98
N GLY A 177 -3.35 17.69 -3.31
CA GLY A 177 -3.53 19.12 -3.54
C GLY A 177 -3.87 19.43 -5.00
N ARG A 178 -3.11 20.30 -5.65
CA ARG A 178 -3.34 20.69 -7.05
C ARG A 178 -3.29 19.52 -8.06
N PHE A 179 -2.72 18.38 -7.68
CA PHE A 179 -2.65 17.18 -8.52
C PHE A 179 -3.83 16.21 -8.32
N GLN A 180 -4.83 16.57 -7.51
CA GLN A 180 -5.98 15.70 -7.22
C GLN A 180 -6.69 15.22 -8.49
N ALA A 181 -6.89 16.10 -9.47
CA ALA A 181 -7.53 15.72 -10.75
C ALA A 181 -6.70 14.67 -11.51
N LEU A 182 -5.38 14.84 -11.58
CA LEU A 182 -4.48 13.86 -12.16
C LEU A 182 -4.56 12.53 -11.41
N MET A 183 -4.49 12.56 -10.10
CA MET A 183 -4.53 11.35 -9.28
C MET A 183 -5.86 10.60 -9.42
N SER A 184 -6.97 11.33 -9.57
CA SER A 184 -8.30 10.74 -9.80
C SER A 184 -8.43 10.05 -11.17
N SER A 185 -7.55 10.36 -12.14
CA SER A 185 -7.53 9.72 -13.46
C SER A 185 -6.71 8.44 -13.52
N ILE A 186 -6.01 8.07 -12.44
CA ILE A 186 -5.14 6.90 -12.39
C ILE A 186 -5.94 5.70 -11.85
N PRO A 187 -6.11 4.60 -12.61
CA PRO A 187 -6.72 3.38 -12.12
C PRO A 187 -5.84 2.72 -11.04
N VAL A 188 -6.45 2.39 -9.90
CA VAL A 188 -5.79 1.68 -8.80
C VAL A 188 -6.47 0.34 -8.61
N LYS A 189 -5.70 -0.74 -8.66
CA LYS A 189 -6.22 -2.11 -8.53
C LYS A 189 -5.41 -2.92 -7.52
N LEU A 190 -6.07 -3.89 -6.92
CA LEU A 190 -5.47 -4.89 -6.04
C LEU A 190 -5.31 -6.20 -6.80
N ILE A 191 -4.14 -6.84 -6.71
CA ILE A 191 -3.97 -8.21 -7.19
C ILE A 191 -4.65 -9.18 -6.22
N THR A 192 -5.57 -9.99 -6.76
CA THR A 192 -6.30 -11.03 -6.01
C THR A 192 -5.77 -12.44 -6.24
N HIS A 193 -4.80 -12.61 -7.15
CA HIS A 193 -4.13 -13.89 -7.37
C HIS A 193 -3.39 -14.35 -6.11
N PRO A 194 -3.53 -15.62 -5.66
CA PRO A 194 -2.96 -16.08 -4.39
C PRO A 194 -1.42 -16.11 -4.38
N GLN A 195 -0.80 -16.26 -5.55
CA GLN A 195 0.67 -16.34 -5.71
C GLN A 195 1.17 -15.44 -6.84
N PRO A 196 1.02 -14.11 -6.73
CA PRO A 196 1.39 -13.19 -7.81
C PRO A 196 2.89 -13.16 -8.09
N GLY A 197 3.72 -13.36 -7.06
CA GLY A 197 5.18 -13.42 -7.20
C GLY A 197 5.65 -14.62 -8.05
N LEU A 198 5.07 -15.80 -7.83
CA LEU A 198 5.40 -16.99 -8.63
C LEU A 198 4.99 -16.81 -10.10
N TYR A 199 3.79 -16.23 -10.32
CA TYR A 199 3.33 -15.91 -11.68
C TYR A 199 4.27 -14.90 -12.36
N GLY A 200 4.71 -13.87 -11.64
CA GLY A 200 5.65 -12.87 -12.13
C GLY A 200 7.02 -13.47 -12.47
N ALA A 201 7.54 -14.36 -11.63
CA ALA A 201 8.81 -15.06 -11.88
C ALA A 201 8.72 -15.96 -13.14
N ALA A 202 7.61 -16.68 -13.32
CA ALA A 202 7.39 -17.49 -14.52
C ALA A 202 7.29 -16.62 -15.79
N ALA A 203 6.62 -15.46 -15.71
CA ALA A 203 6.52 -14.53 -16.83
C ALA A 203 7.89 -13.91 -17.19
N ALA A 204 8.69 -13.52 -16.19
CA ALA A 204 10.04 -13.01 -16.42
C ALA A 204 10.95 -14.08 -17.08
N TYR A 205 10.92 -15.31 -16.56
CA TYR A 205 11.66 -16.43 -17.15
C TYR A 205 11.28 -16.68 -18.60
N ALA A 206 9.97 -16.71 -18.91
CA ALA A 206 9.50 -16.88 -20.28
C ALA A 206 9.99 -15.75 -21.21
N GLN A 207 9.97 -14.50 -20.75
CA GLN A 207 10.44 -13.36 -21.53
C GLN A 207 11.94 -13.45 -21.86
N GLU A 208 12.77 -13.93 -20.93
CA GLU A 208 14.21 -14.09 -21.13
C GLU A 208 14.58 -15.25 -22.07
N HIS A 209 13.72 -16.28 -22.18
CA HIS A 209 14.01 -17.50 -22.95
C HIS A 209 13.21 -17.64 -24.24
N THR A 210 12.40 -16.65 -24.59
CA THR A 210 11.57 -16.65 -25.83
C THR A 210 12.13 -15.69 -26.90
N GLN A 211 13.35 -15.15 -26.71
CA GLN A 211 14.06 -14.31 -27.70
C GLN A 211 14.88 -15.17 -28.67
#